data_97206f454d7ee8e54c1c948013db36f2
#
_entry.id   97206f454d7ee8e54c1c948013db36f2
#
_cell.length_a   1.000
_cell.length_b   1.000
_cell.length_c   1.000
_cell.angle_alpha   90.00
_cell.angle_beta   90.00
_cell.angle_gamma   90.00
#
_symmetry.space_group_name_H-M   'P 1'
#
loop_
_entity.id
_entity.type
_entity.pdbx_description
1 polymer ?
#
loop_
_entity_poly.entity_id
_entity_poly.type
_entity_poly.pdbx_seq_one_letter_code
_entity_poly.pdbx_strand_id
1 'polypeptide(L)'
;FFREALAFQQGKAREFSSEQNRTNSPTSRELGDGGRDTLLTEAGAERQGSSSFNLPQITLWQRPLVTVKIGGQLKEALLDTGADDTVLEEINLPGRWKPKMIGGIGGFIKVRQYDQISIEICGKKAIGTVLVGPTPINIIGRNMLTQIGCTLNFPISPIDTVPVTLKPGMDGPKVKQWPLTEEKIQALTEICTEMEKEGKISKIGPENPYNTPVFAIKKKDSTKWRKLVDFRELNKRTQDFWEVQLGIPHPAGLKKKKSVTVLDVGDAYFSVPLDESFRKYTAFTIPSINNETPGIRYQYNVLPQGWKGSPAIFQSSMTKILEPFRIKNPEIVIYQYMDDLYVGSDLEIGQHRTKIEELRGHLLSWGFTTPDKKHQKEPPFLWMGYELHPDRWTVQPIELPEKDSWTVNDIQKLVGKLNWASQIYPGIKIKQLCKLLRGTKALTDIVPLTEEAELELAENREIIKTPVHGVYYDPSKDLVAEVQKQGQDQWTYQIYQEPFKNLKTGKYARKRSAHTNDVKQLTEVVQKIVTESIVIWGKTPKFRLXIQRETWETWWMEYWQATWIPEWEFVNTPPLVKLWYQLEKDPI
;
A
#
# COMPACT_ATOMS: atom_id res chain seq x y z
N PHE A 1 33.52 13.19 25.73
CA PHE A 1 32.33 13.76 26.37
C PHE A 1 32.70 14.85 27.35
N PHE A 2 33.31 14.51 28.44
CA PHE A 2 33.76 15.56 29.36
C PHE A 2 34.75 16.49 28.71
N ARG A 3 35.53 15.93 27.81
CA ARG A 3 36.48 16.75 27.11
C ARG A 3 35.79 17.77 26.22
N GLU A 4 34.72 17.35 25.58
CA GLU A 4 33.97 18.31 24.77
C GLU A 4 33.29 19.34 25.63
N ALA A 5 32.80 18.93 26.78
CA ALA A 5 32.18 19.87 27.68
C ALA A 5 33.21 20.92 28.14
N LEU A 6 34.41 20.47 28.44
CA LEU A 6 35.43 21.40 28.84
C LEU A 6 35.81 22.35 27.72
N ALA A 7 35.92 21.80 26.51
CA ALA A 7 36.31 22.63 25.38
C ALA A 7 35.30 23.73 25.09
N PHE A 8 34.06 23.49 25.48
CA PHE A 8 33.03 24.44 25.17
C PHE A 8 32.52 25.24 26.34
N GLN A 9 33.30 25.30 27.38
CA GLN A 9 32.83 26.03 28.55
C GLN A 9 32.63 27.50 28.30
N GLN A 10 33.23 28.04 27.28
CA GLN A 10 32.98 29.43 27.05
C GLN A 10 31.62 29.68 26.49
N GLY A 11 30.91 28.68 26.05
CA GLY A 11 29.58 28.89 25.60
C GLY A 11 28.73 29.39 26.72
N LYS A 12 27.89 30.34 26.45
CA LYS A 12 27.04 30.94 27.47
C LYS A 12 25.64 30.33 27.42
N ALA A 13 25.03 30.21 28.58
CA ALA A 13 23.64 29.81 28.60
C ALA A 13 22.81 30.89 28.00
N ARG A 14 21.83 30.48 27.27
CA ARG A 14 20.95 31.44 26.63
C ARG A 14 19.53 31.03 26.85
N GLU A 15 18.68 32.02 26.77
CA GLU A 15 17.27 31.74 26.71
C GLU A 15 16.98 31.30 25.31
N PHE A 16 16.27 30.23 25.18
CA PHE A 16 15.97 29.73 23.85
C PHE A 16 14.89 30.50 23.20
N SER A 17 15.16 30.92 21.99
CA SER A 17 14.16 31.56 21.18
C SER A 17 14.44 31.11 19.77
N SER A 18 13.46 31.21 18.92
CA SER A 18 13.69 30.88 17.54
C SER A 18 14.71 31.83 16.95
N GLU A 19 14.75 33.03 17.41
CA GLU A 19 15.71 33.96 16.91
C GLU A 19 17.12 33.58 17.21
N GLN A 20 17.35 33.14 18.43
CA GLN A 20 18.64 32.71 18.84
C GLN A 20 19.08 31.53 18.05
N ASN A 21 18.18 30.60 17.81
CA ASN A 21 18.50 29.44 17.01
C ASN A 21 18.86 29.85 15.60
N ARG A 22 18.15 30.82 15.07
CA ARG A 22 18.42 31.28 13.74
C ARG A 22 19.76 31.96 13.64
N THR A 23 20.15 32.63 14.69
CA THR A 23 21.44 33.28 14.66
C THR A 23 22.54 32.30 14.52
N ASN A 24 22.43 31.21 15.23
CA ASN A 24 23.51 30.23 15.22
C ASN A 24 23.44 29.31 14.03
N SER A 25 22.32 29.24 13.45
CA SER A 25 22.17 28.53 12.22
C SER A 25 22.13 29.57 11.14
N PRO A 26 23.12 29.68 10.35
CA PRO A 26 23.15 30.74 9.37
C PRO A 26 21.92 30.77 8.56
N THR A 27 21.26 29.67 8.51
CA THR A 27 20.11 29.69 7.76
C THR A 27 18.97 30.20 8.49
N SER A 28 18.90 29.92 9.72
CA SER A 28 17.66 30.25 10.34
C SER A 28 17.56 31.67 10.62
N ARG A 29 18.62 32.33 10.68
CA ARG A 29 18.50 33.50 11.03
C ARG A 29 17.89 34.28 10.22
N GLU A 30 17.83 34.01 9.39
CA GLU A 30 17.25 34.75 8.64
C GLU A 30 16.22 34.26 8.24
N LEU A 31 16.04 33.55 8.43
CA LEU A 31 14.91 33.13 8.02
C LEU A 31 13.90 33.44 8.51
N GLY A 32 14.49 33.62 8.87
CA GLY A 32 13.47 33.85 9.19
C GLY A 32 13.01 34.13 9.33
N ASP A 33 13.49 34.56 9.17
CA ASP A 33 12.74 34.78 9.55
C ASP A 33 12.19 34.93 9.71
N GLY A 34 12.78 34.92 9.54
CA GLY A 34 11.93 35.02 9.83
C GLY A 34 11.35 35.02 10.15
N GLY A 35 11.77 35.06 10.08
CA GLY A 35 10.81 35.04 10.50
C GLY A 35 10.32 34.83 10.99
N ARG A 36 10.64 35.06 10.89
CA ARG A 36 9.93 34.95 11.48
C ARG A 36 9.31 34.78 11.89
N ASP A 37 10.10 34.94 11.80
CA ASP A 37 9.39 34.83 12.40
C ASP A 37 8.77 34.89 12.80
N THR A 38 9.20 35.09 12.73
CA THR A 38 8.40 35.16 13.27
C THR A 38 7.66 35.03 13.61
N LEU A 39 8.05 34.91 13.30
CA LEU A 39 7.24 34.79 13.87
C LEU A 39 6.77 34.70 14.51
N LEU A 40 7.32 34.57 14.49
CA LEU A 40 6.78 34.58 15.32
C LEU A 40 6.32 34.94 15.77
N THR A 41 6.78 35.23 15.54
CA THR A 41 6.21 35.64 16.12
C THR A 41 5.69 35.90 16.33
N GLU A 42 5.64 35.91 16.00
CA GLU A 42 4.91 36.22 16.42
C GLU A 42 4.19 36.04 16.80
N ALA A 43 4.24 35.73 16.43
CA ALA A 43 3.40 35.69 16.98
C ALA A 43 3.26 35.60 17.73
N GLY A 44 3.66 35.70 17.87
CA GLY A 44 3.31 35.73 18.70
C GLY A 44 3.40 36.01 19.41
N ALA A 45 3.67 36.38 19.47
CA ALA A 45 3.51 36.73 20.37
C ALA A 45 2.96 36.76 20.91
N GLU A 46 2.67 36.76 20.58
CA GLU A 46 2.14 36.81 21.15
C GLU A 46 2.02 36.23 21.72
N ARG A 47 2.13 36.07 21.54
CA ARG A 47 2.03 35.57 22.13
C ARG A 47 2.45 35.59 23.06
N GLN A 48 2.58 36.01 23.21
CA GLN A 48 2.96 36.19 24.03
C GLN A 48 3.01 35.84 25.25
N GLY A 49 2.42 36.34 26.13
CA GLY A 49 2.47 35.83 27.44
C GLY A 49 2.55 34.35 27.44
N SER A 50 1.91 33.79 26.58
CA SER A 50 1.98 32.36 26.47
C SER A 50 3.33 31.87 26.01
N SER A 51 4.11 32.71 25.44
CA SER A 51 5.41 32.29 24.95
C SER A 51 6.31 31.83 26.08
N SER A 52 6.06 32.31 27.30
CA SER A 52 6.86 31.88 28.42
C SER A 52 6.67 30.38 28.69
N PHE A 53 5.57 29.81 28.22
CA PHE A 53 5.30 28.42 28.43
C PHE A 53 5.55 27.56 27.21
N ASN A 54 5.74 28.20 26.08
CA ASN A 54 5.98 27.51 24.83
C ASN A 54 7.44 27.66 24.47
N LEU A 55 8.21 26.65 24.78
CA LEU A 55 9.62 26.71 24.46
C LEU A 55 9.81 26.57 22.97
N PRO A 56 10.63 27.44 22.39
CA PRO A 56 10.96 27.23 20.99
C PRO A 56 11.77 25.98 20.83
N GLN A 57 11.79 25.45 19.63
CA GLN A 57 12.61 24.30 19.36
C GLN A 57 14.08 24.66 19.53
N ILE A 58 14.82 23.81 20.23
CA ILE A 58 16.24 24.03 20.43
C ILE A 58 16.99 23.30 19.33
N THR A 59 17.78 24.02 18.57
CA THR A 59 18.64 23.41 17.57
C THR A 59 20.01 23.14 18.18
N LEU A 60 20.78 22.32 17.54
CA LEU A 60 22.03 21.86 18.13
C LEU A 60 23.26 22.39 17.41
N TRP A 61 23.12 23.51 16.72
CA TRP A 61 24.30 24.16 16.15
C TRP A 61 25.24 24.66 17.22
N GLN A 62 24.72 24.91 18.41
CA GLN A 62 25.51 25.22 19.59
C GLN A 62 25.08 24.31 20.71
N ARG A 63 25.89 24.27 21.76
CA ARG A 63 25.54 23.45 22.91
C ARG A 63 24.24 23.95 23.53
N PRO A 64 23.36 23.03 23.93
CA PRO A 64 22.09 23.46 24.50
C PRO A 64 22.21 23.85 25.96
N LEU A 65 22.76 25.03 26.19
CA LEU A 65 22.91 25.60 27.52
C LEU A 65 21.69 26.41 27.87
N VAL A 66 21.16 26.19 29.05
CA VAL A 66 19.96 26.88 29.52
C VAL A 66 20.21 27.45 30.91
N THR A 67 19.45 28.43 31.27
CA THR A 67 19.46 28.95 32.65
C THR A 67 18.44 28.17 33.45
N VAL A 68 18.87 27.60 34.57
CA VAL A 68 17.98 26.88 35.45
C VAL A 68 17.94 27.60 36.80
N LYS A 69 16.81 27.48 37.47
CA LYS A 69 16.63 28.10 38.78
C LYS A 69 16.54 26.97 39.81
N ILE A 70 17.44 27.00 40.76
CA ILE A 70 17.51 25.96 41.77
C ILE A 70 17.97 26.58 43.09
N GLY A 71 17.25 26.32 44.17
CA GLY A 71 17.60 26.87 45.46
C GLY A 71 17.64 28.38 45.51
N GLY A 72 16.82 29.04 44.69
CA GLY A 72 16.82 30.49 44.60
C GLY A 72 17.94 31.05 43.78
N GLN A 73 18.79 30.25 43.19
CA GLN A 73 19.93 30.71 42.38
C GLN A 73 19.71 30.38 40.93
N LEU A 74 20.30 31.19 40.07
CA LEU A 74 20.28 30.95 38.64
C LEU A 74 21.62 30.36 38.22
N LYS A 75 21.57 29.27 37.48
CA LYS A 75 22.76 28.60 37.01
C LYS A 75 22.64 28.29 35.53
N GLU A 76 23.75 28.28 34.85
CA GLU A 76 23.82 27.74 33.48
C GLU A 76 24.00 26.25 33.54
N ALA A 77 23.28 25.53 32.72
CA ALA A 77 23.41 24.07 32.68
C ALA A 77 23.22 23.57 31.27
N LEU A 78 23.88 22.46 30.97
CA LEU A 78 23.80 21.81 29.68
C LEU A 78 22.68 20.76 29.70
N LEU A 79 21.81 20.79 28.75
CA LEU A 79 20.81 19.73 28.60
C LEU A 79 21.51 18.53 27.98
N ASP A 80 21.62 17.45 28.76
CA ASP A 80 22.44 16.31 28.34
C ASP A 80 21.60 15.05 28.31
N THR A 81 21.11 14.69 27.13
CA THR A 81 20.27 13.50 26.97
C THR A 81 21.04 12.22 27.20
N GLY A 82 22.38 12.25 27.16
CA GLY A 82 23.18 11.10 27.44
C GLY A 82 23.50 10.86 28.90
N ALA A 83 23.08 11.77 29.78
CA ALA A 83 23.35 11.65 31.20
C ALA A 83 22.12 11.13 31.93
N ASP A 84 22.33 10.12 32.77
CA ASP A 84 21.23 9.63 33.60
C ASP A 84 20.81 10.66 34.64
N ASP A 85 21.79 11.32 35.23
CA ASP A 85 21.60 12.13 36.42
C ASP A 85 21.89 13.59 36.16
N THR A 86 21.34 14.42 37.04
CA THR A 86 21.58 15.86 37.03
C THR A 86 22.68 16.16 38.03
N VAL A 87 23.74 16.82 37.54
CA VAL A 87 24.94 17.09 38.35
C VAL A 87 25.29 18.56 38.23
N LEU A 88 25.39 19.22 39.39
CA LEU A 88 25.69 20.64 39.43
C LEU A 88 26.98 20.88 40.20
N GLU A 89 27.69 21.94 39.82
CA GLU A 89 28.83 22.39 40.58
C GLU A 89 28.40 22.84 41.96
N GLU A 90 29.39 23.08 42.82
CA GLU A 90 29.09 23.44 44.19
C GLU A 90 27.96 24.43 44.32
N ILE A 91 26.97 24.05 45.05
CA ILE A 91 25.83 24.87 45.36
C ILE A 91 25.29 24.38 46.71
N ASN A 92 24.81 25.28 47.50
CA ASN A 92 24.21 24.90 48.79
C ASN A 92 22.74 24.60 48.57
N LEU A 93 22.35 23.38 48.83
CA LEU A 93 20.97 22.96 48.72
C LEU A 93 20.45 22.58 50.11
N PRO A 94 19.16 22.78 50.34
CA PRO A 94 18.58 22.43 51.63
C PRO A 94 18.41 20.92 51.76
N GLY A 95 18.46 20.47 52.99
CA GLY A 95 18.11 19.08 53.27
C GLY A 95 19.31 18.20 53.43
N ARG A 96 19.01 16.94 53.69
CA ARG A 96 20.05 15.95 53.86
C ARG A 96 20.61 15.49 52.57
N TRP A 97 21.84 15.01 52.60
CA TRP A 97 22.48 14.46 51.44
C TRP A 97 23.27 13.22 51.86
N LYS A 98 23.63 12.41 50.86
CA LYS A 98 24.49 11.28 51.11
C LYS A 98 25.58 11.25 50.07
N PRO A 99 26.76 10.70 50.41
CA PRO A 99 27.80 10.66 49.42
C PRO A 99 27.53 9.63 48.36
N LYS A 100 28.04 9.92 47.18
CA LYS A 100 27.92 9.02 46.05
C LYS A 100 29.10 9.20 45.11
N MET A 101 29.48 8.15 44.42
CA MET A 101 30.50 8.22 43.38
C MET A 101 29.80 8.06 42.05
N ILE A 102 30.07 8.97 41.12
CA ILE A 102 29.53 8.84 39.78
C ILE A 102 30.67 8.88 38.79
N GLY A 103 30.46 8.20 37.65
CA GLY A 103 31.50 8.06 36.67
C GLY A 103 31.09 8.53 35.31
N GLY A 104 32.08 8.96 34.55
CA GLY A 104 31.91 9.34 33.17
C GLY A 104 33.20 9.05 32.45
N ILE A 105 33.34 9.57 31.25
CA ILE A 105 34.53 9.28 30.46
C ILE A 105 35.77 9.78 31.15
N GLY A 106 35.69 10.87 31.88
CA GLY A 106 36.85 11.42 32.54
C GLY A 106 37.20 10.76 33.85
N GLY A 107 36.45 9.72 34.28
CA GLY A 107 36.73 9.06 35.53
C GLY A 107 35.57 9.27 36.50
N PHE A 108 35.84 8.99 37.76
CA PHE A 108 34.81 9.10 38.81
C PHE A 108 35.00 10.35 39.64
N ILE A 109 33.90 10.93 40.04
CA ILE A 109 33.96 12.03 41.00
C ILE A 109 33.04 11.74 42.15
N LYS A 110 33.34 12.33 43.30
CA LYS A 110 32.57 12.17 44.50
C LYS A 110 31.58 13.33 44.58
N VAL A 111 30.32 13.00 44.80
CA VAL A 111 29.26 14.01 44.80
C VAL A 111 28.42 13.84 46.06
N ARG A 112 27.64 14.88 46.34
CA ARG A 112 26.62 14.82 47.39
C ARG A 112 25.27 14.63 46.70
N GLN A 113 24.53 13.63 47.11
CA GLN A 113 23.24 13.33 46.52
C GLN A 113 22.13 13.96 47.36
N TYR A 114 21.40 14.89 46.76
CA TYR A 114 20.23 15.48 47.36
C TYR A 114 18.99 14.96 46.67
N ASP A 115 18.01 14.51 47.43
CA ASP A 115 16.79 13.97 46.83
C ASP A 115 15.67 14.99 46.91
N GLN A 116 14.71 14.86 45.97
CA GLN A 116 13.49 15.66 46.02
C GLN A 116 13.79 17.16 45.95
N ILE A 117 14.66 17.54 45.08
CA ILE A 117 15.01 18.96 44.88
C ILE A 117 14.20 19.50 43.74
N SER A 118 13.61 20.68 43.95
CA SER A 118 12.82 21.34 42.92
C SER A 118 13.73 22.18 42.06
N ILE A 119 13.57 22.08 40.76
CA ILE A 119 14.39 22.85 39.84
C ILE A 119 13.50 23.33 38.71
N GLU A 120 13.72 24.54 38.29
CA GLU A 120 12.95 25.14 37.20
C GLU A 120 13.86 25.26 35.99
N ILE A 121 13.46 24.61 34.90
CA ILE A 121 14.26 24.54 33.70
C ILE A 121 13.41 25.10 32.56
N CYS A 122 13.84 26.21 31.99
CA CYS A 122 13.13 26.85 30.86
C CYS A 122 11.65 27.06 31.20
N GLY A 123 11.38 27.50 32.43
CA GLY A 123 10.02 27.80 32.83
C GLY A 123 9.20 26.61 33.26
N LYS A 124 9.75 25.40 33.20
CA LYS A 124 9.04 24.21 33.61
C LYS A 124 9.68 23.61 34.86
N LYS A 125 8.86 23.10 35.75
CA LYS A 125 9.35 22.60 37.02
C LYS A 125 9.55 21.10 36.99
N ALA A 126 10.63 20.66 37.61
CA ALA A 126 10.92 19.26 37.84
C ALA A 126 11.35 19.07 39.25
N ILE A 127 11.17 17.88 39.80
CA ILE A 127 11.57 17.53 41.15
C ILE A 127 12.30 16.21 41.06
N GLY A 128 13.45 16.13 41.69
CA GLY A 128 14.17 14.88 41.69
C GLY A 128 15.53 15.01 42.33
N THR A 129 16.35 14.01 42.09
CA THR A 129 17.66 13.95 42.67
C THR A 129 18.61 14.88 41.93
N VAL A 130 19.36 15.66 42.71
CA VAL A 130 20.39 16.52 42.20
C VAL A 130 21.70 16.13 42.87
N LEU A 131 22.71 15.88 42.07
CA LEU A 131 24.05 15.55 42.56
C LEU A 131 24.91 16.81 42.51
N VAL A 132 25.67 17.06 43.57
CA VAL A 132 26.49 18.25 43.67
C VAL A 132 27.93 17.83 43.84
N GLY A 133 28.80 18.33 42.97
CA GLY A 133 30.21 18.00 43.07
C GLY A 133 31.02 18.65 41.98
N PRO A 134 32.30 18.25 41.86
CA PRO A 134 33.21 18.93 40.95
C PRO A 134 33.06 18.50 39.51
N THR A 135 31.89 18.79 38.94
CA THR A 135 31.65 18.52 37.53
C THR A 135 32.24 19.69 36.71
N PRO A 136 32.79 19.42 35.54
CA PRO A 136 33.28 20.53 34.73
C PRO A 136 32.19 21.43 34.19
N ILE A 137 30.98 20.93 34.08
CA ILE A 137 29.86 21.74 33.62
C ILE A 137 28.61 21.21 34.28
N ASN A 138 27.71 22.12 34.60
CA ASN A 138 26.41 21.73 35.14
C ASN A 138 25.62 20.95 34.08
N ILE A 139 25.06 19.84 34.49
CA ILE A 139 24.40 18.92 33.56
C ILE A 139 22.99 18.64 34.06
N ILE A 140 22.00 18.82 33.17
CA ILE A 140 20.64 18.39 33.42
C ILE A 140 20.49 17.05 32.71
N GLY A 141 20.26 16.00 33.46
CA GLY A 141 20.17 14.67 32.90
C GLY A 141 18.74 14.20 32.69
N ARG A 142 18.61 12.94 32.29
CA ARG A 142 17.30 12.41 31.90
C ARG A 142 16.29 12.40 33.03
N ASN A 143 16.75 12.30 34.29
CA ASN A 143 15.82 12.30 35.39
C ASN A 143 14.98 13.58 35.45
N MET A 144 15.53 14.69 34.96
CA MET A 144 14.80 15.95 34.90
C MET A 144 14.23 16.20 33.53
N LEU A 145 14.96 15.81 32.47
CA LEU A 145 14.52 16.10 31.10
C LEU A 145 13.19 15.45 30.78
N THR A 146 12.97 14.23 31.29
CA THR A 146 11.68 13.57 31.06
C THR A 146 10.54 14.36 31.68
N GLN A 147 10.77 14.95 32.85
CA GLN A 147 9.72 15.67 33.52
C GLN A 147 9.32 16.94 32.79
N ILE A 148 10.25 17.59 32.13
CA ILE A 148 9.91 18.81 31.39
C ILE A 148 9.48 18.51 29.96
N GLY A 149 9.37 17.23 29.60
CA GLY A 149 8.87 16.86 28.28
C GLY A 149 9.89 16.97 27.16
N CYS A 150 11.17 16.86 27.48
CA CYS A 150 12.21 16.94 26.47
C CYS A 150 12.18 15.72 25.57
N THR A 151 12.24 15.91 24.26
CA THR A 151 12.28 14.83 23.31
C THR A 151 13.36 15.12 22.27
N LEU A 152 13.80 14.06 21.61
CA LEU A 152 14.67 14.19 20.44
C LEU A 152 13.83 14.04 19.20
N ASN A 153 13.92 15.01 18.31
CA ASN A 153 13.13 14.99 17.10
C ASN A 153 14.05 15.03 15.89
N PHE A 154 13.78 14.14 14.95
CA PHE A 154 14.57 14.04 13.74
C PHE A 154 13.67 14.39 12.56
N PRO A 155 13.45 15.66 12.29
CA PRO A 155 12.56 16.04 11.19
C PRO A 155 13.10 15.56 9.87
N ILE A 156 12.18 15.12 9.02
CA ILE A 156 12.55 14.70 7.69
C ILE A 156 13.03 15.93 6.94
N SER A 157 14.16 15.77 6.24
CA SER A 157 14.68 16.87 5.44
C SER A 157 13.66 17.24 4.37
N PRO A 158 13.50 18.52 4.10
CA PRO A 158 12.54 18.91 3.07
C PRO A 158 12.91 18.29 1.74
N ILE A 159 11.96 17.62 1.11
CA ILE A 159 12.11 17.07 -0.22
C ILE A 159 11.21 17.87 -1.12
N ASP A 160 11.72 18.30 -2.26
CA ASP A 160 10.88 18.99 -3.22
C ASP A 160 9.80 18.05 -3.70
N THR A 161 8.57 18.54 -3.68
CA THR A 161 7.47 17.73 -4.18
C THR A 161 7.42 17.77 -5.70
N VAL A 162 6.91 16.69 -6.29
CA VAL A 162 6.70 16.64 -7.73
C VAL A 162 5.32 17.26 -8.01
N PRO A 163 5.24 18.26 -8.89
CA PRO A 163 3.93 18.84 -9.19
C PRO A 163 3.00 17.83 -9.81
N VAL A 164 1.75 17.83 -9.36
CA VAL A 164 0.74 16.90 -9.85
C VAL A 164 -0.51 17.70 -10.19
N THR A 165 -1.14 17.32 -11.27
CA THR A 165 -2.40 17.95 -11.68
C THR A 165 -3.43 16.88 -11.99
N LEU A 166 -4.68 17.29 -11.97
CA LEU A 166 -5.74 16.46 -12.52
C LEU A 166 -5.71 16.55 -14.04
N LYS A 167 -6.36 15.60 -14.69
CA LYS A 167 -6.51 15.68 -16.14
C LYS A 167 -7.26 16.95 -16.52
N PRO A 168 -6.97 17.50 -17.70
CA PRO A 168 -7.61 18.76 -18.09
C PRO A 168 -9.13 18.65 -18.06
N GLY A 169 -9.77 19.66 -17.49
CA GLY A 169 -11.21 19.72 -17.43
C GLY A 169 -11.86 18.87 -16.36
N MET A 170 -11.07 18.19 -15.54
CA MET A 170 -11.63 17.34 -14.49
C MET A 170 -11.46 17.98 -13.13
N ASP A 171 -12.44 17.75 -12.28
CA ASP A 171 -12.37 18.13 -10.88
C ASP A 171 -12.01 16.92 -10.03
N GLY A 172 -11.82 17.12 -8.72
CA GLY A 172 -11.48 16.03 -7.82
C GLY A 172 -12.64 15.09 -7.56
N PRO A 173 -12.37 13.98 -6.90
CA PRO A 173 -13.42 12.97 -6.66
C PRO A 173 -14.37 13.42 -5.56
N LYS A 174 -15.64 13.09 -5.73
CA LYS A 174 -16.68 13.37 -4.74
C LYS A 174 -17.51 12.12 -4.56
N VAL A 175 -16.89 11.08 -4.01
CA VAL A 175 -17.52 9.78 -3.87
C VAL A 175 -17.97 9.58 -2.44
N LYS A 176 -19.22 9.20 -2.26
CA LYS A 176 -19.81 9.09 -0.94
C LYS A 176 -19.19 7.93 -0.16
N GLN A 177 -18.98 8.15 1.14
CA GLN A 177 -18.47 7.13 2.02
C GLN A 177 -19.57 6.14 2.37
N TRP A 178 -19.28 4.85 2.26
CA TRP A 178 -20.20 3.80 2.63
C TRP A 178 -20.30 3.69 4.14
N PRO A 179 -21.45 3.29 4.66
CA PRO A 179 -21.54 2.98 6.08
C PRO A 179 -20.61 1.81 6.43
N LEU A 180 -20.03 1.88 7.62
CA LEU A 180 -19.11 0.86 8.09
C LEU A 180 -19.59 0.35 9.45
N THR A 181 -19.21 -0.90 9.76
CA THR A 181 -19.52 -1.44 11.07
C THR A 181 -18.74 -0.72 12.15
N GLU A 182 -19.23 -0.81 13.37
CA GLU A 182 -18.55 -0.17 14.49
C GLU A 182 -17.13 -0.67 14.64
N GLU A 183 -16.91 -1.97 14.44
CA GLU A 183 -15.58 -2.55 14.55
C GLU A 183 -14.62 -1.94 13.54
N LYS A 184 -15.09 -1.77 12.31
CA LYS A 184 -14.24 -1.20 11.28
C LYS A 184 -13.98 0.28 11.51
N ILE A 185 -14.98 1.01 11.98
CA ILE A 185 -14.80 2.42 12.31
C ILE A 185 -13.75 2.57 13.39
N GLN A 186 -13.82 1.72 14.41
CA GLN A 186 -12.83 1.79 15.49
C GLN A 186 -11.44 1.49 14.97
N ALA A 187 -11.31 0.48 14.11
CA ALA A 187 -10.01 0.14 13.55
C ALA A 187 -9.45 1.29 12.72
N LEU A 188 -10.29 1.89 11.88
CA LEU A 188 -9.83 3.02 11.07
C LEU A 188 -9.47 4.22 11.91
N THR A 189 -10.23 4.45 12.99
CA THR A 189 -9.92 5.57 13.87
C THR A 189 -8.53 5.40 14.49
N GLU A 190 -8.21 4.18 14.93
CA GLU A 190 -6.90 3.93 15.52
C GLU A 190 -5.80 4.10 14.47
N ILE A 191 -6.01 3.57 13.28
CA ILE A 191 -5.01 3.67 12.22
C ILE A 191 -4.78 5.12 11.85
N CYS A 192 -5.84 5.89 11.68
CA CYS A 192 -5.70 7.28 11.27
C CYS A 192 -5.13 8.16 12.37
N THR A 193 -5.44 7.86 13.64
CA THR A 193 -4.80 8.59 14.73
C THR A 193 -3.29 8.41 14.69
N GLU A 194 -2.85 7.19 14.45
CA GLU A 194 -1.43 6.92 14.36
C GLU A 194 -0.81 7.59 13.13
N MET A 195 -1.50 7.53 11.99
CA MET A 195 -0.99 8.18 10.79
C MET A 195 -0.90 9.69 10.96
N GLU A 196 -1.87 10.28 11.66
CA GLU A 196 -1.82 11.72 11.91
C GLU A 196 -0.63 12.07 12.79
N LYS A 197 -0.36 11.28 13.83
CA LYS A 197 0.81 11.51 14.67
C LYS A 197 2.09 11.47 13.86
N GLU A 198 2.15 10.59 12.88
CA GLU A 198 3.34 10.43 12.06
C GLU A 198 3.43 11.46 10.94
N GLY A 199 2.44 12.34 10.83
CA GLY A 199 2.47 13.38 9.81
C GLY A 199 2.04 12.95 8.44
N LYS A 200 1.53 11.71 8.31
CA LYS A 200 1.13 11.21 7.00
C LYS A 200 -0.18 11.79 6.51
N ILE A 201 -1.08 12.10 7.45
CA ILE A 201 -2.36 12.72 7.12
C ILE A 201 -2.62 13.86 8.09
N SER A 202 -3.51 14.75 7.69
CA SER A 202 -3.93 15.89 8.53
C SER A 202 -5.43 16.00 8.49
N LYS A 203 -6.02 16.44 9.61
CA LYS A 203 -7.45 16.72 9.64
C LYS A 203 -7.76 17.94 8.79
N ILE A 204 -8.91 17.91 8.15
CA ILE A 204 -9.35 19.01 7.30
C ILE A 204 -10.74 19.44 7.70
N GLY A 205 -11.09 20.66 7.30
CA GLY A 205 -12.38 21.22 7.63
C GLY A 205 -13.44 20.95 6.57
N PRO A 206 -14.62 21.49 6.81
CA PRO A 206 -15.75 21.24 5.90
C PRO A 206 -15.66 21.99 4.57
N GLU A 207 -14.71 22.88 4.43
CA GLU A 207 -14.58 23.62 3.18
C GLU A 207 -14.09 22.76 2.03
N ASN A 208 -13.50 21.60 2.30
CA ASN A 208 -13.02 20.70 1.25
C ASN A 208 -14.20 19.89 0.74
N PRO A 209 -14.55 20.01 -0.55
CA PRO A 209 -15.73 19.30 -1.06
C PRO A 209 -15.45 17.88 -1.55
N TYR A 210 -14.18 17.45 -1.53
CA TYR A 210 -13.81 16.20 -2.16
C TYR A 210 -13.90 15.05 -1.17
N ASN A 211 -14.08 13.85 -1.69
CA ASN A 211 -14.11 12.67 -0.85
C ASN A 211 -13.81 11.40 -1.64
N THR A 212 -13.07 10.51 -1.02
CA THR A 212 -12.77 9.18 -1.53
C THR A 212 -13.17 8.17 -0.45
N PRO A 213 -13.83 7.07 -0.82
CA PRO A 213 -14.25 6.10 0.20
C PRO A 213 -13.09 5.36 0.83
N VAL A 214 -13.25 4.99 2.07
CA VAL A 214 -12.25 4.25 2.81
C VAL A 214 -12.90 3.02 3.44
N PHE A 215 -12.13 1.94 3.51
CA PHE A 215 -12.56 0.66 4.06
C PHE A 215 -11.49 0.12 4.99
N ALA A 216 -11.89 -0.84 5.82
CA ALA A 216 -10.95 -1.59 6.64
C ALA A 216 -11.00 -3.04 6.20
N ILE A 217 -9.84 -3.62 5.93
CA ILE A 217 -9.75 -5.02 5.53
C ILE A 217 -8.77 -5.75 6.44
N LYS A 218 -8.92 -7.06 6.51
CA LYS A 218 -7.97 -7.91 7.21
C LYS A 218 -7.33 -8.86 6.21
N LYS A 219 -6.02 -8.92 6.23
CA LYS A 219 -5.35 -9.87 5.37
C LYS A 219 -5.49 -11.26 5.97
N LYS A 220 -5.47 -12.26 5.10
CA LYS A 220 -5.54 -13.64 5.57
C LYS A 220 -4.45 -13.92 6.57
N ASP A 221 -4.79 -14.70 7.58
CA ASP A 221 -3.86 -15.10 8.62
C ASP A 221 -3.33 -13.94 9.45
N SER A 222 -4.06 -12.84 9.46
CA SER A 222 -3.69 -11.68 10.25
C SER A 222 -4.86 -11.23 11.08
N THR A 223 -4.59 -10.81 12.30
CA THR A 223 -5.60 -10.19 13.14
C THR A 223 -5.60 -8.67 13.01
N LYS A 224 -4.64 -8.13 12.29
CA LYS A 224 -4.52 -6.69 12.16
C LYS A 224 -5.42 -6.17 11.06
N TRP A 225 -6.08 -5.06 11.34
CA TRP A 225 -6.83 -4.34 10.33
C TRP A 225 -5.89 -3.52 9.47
N ARG A 226 -6.25 -3.40 8.21
CA ARG A 226 -5.51 -2.57 7.27
C ARG A 226 -6.48 -1.60 6.61
N LYS A 227 -6.03 -0.36 6.46
CA LYS A 227 -6.82 0.67 5.80
C LYS A 227 -6.74 0.49 4.30
N LEU A 228 -7.87 0.58 3.64
CA LEU A 228 -7.95 0.53 2.19
C LEU A 228 -8.69 1.77 1.71
N VAL A 229 -8.02 2.56 0.88
CA VAL A 229 -8.63 3.75 0.31
C VAL A 229 -8.95 3.45 -1.16
N ASP A 230 -10.20 3.67 -1.54
CA ASP A 230 -10.63 3.36 -2.90
C ASP A 230 -10.34 4.53 -3.81
N PHE A 231 -9.12 4.59 -4.32
CA PHE A 231 -8.68 5.69 -5.16
C PHE A 231 -9.06 5.51 -6.63
N ARG A 232 -9.97 4.60 -6.96
CA ARG A 232 -10.31 4.40 -8.37
C ARG A 232 -10.75 5.69 -9.05
N GLU A 233 -11.58 6.48 -8.39
CA GLU A 233 -12.05 7.71 -9.03
C GLU A 233 -10.94 8.75 -9.13
N LEU A 234 -10.14 8.91 -8.08
CA LEU A 234 -9.02 9.83 -8.17
C LEU A 234 -8.02 9.38 -9.23
N ASN A 235 -7.78 8.07 -9.30
CA ASN A 235 -6.84 7.56 -10.31
C ASN A 235 -7.31 7.90 -11.72
N LYS A 236 -8.60 7.81 -11.98
CA LYS A 236 -9.13 8.16 -13.30
C LYS A 236 -8.94 9.64 -13.60
N ARG A 237 -8.96 10.48 -12.60
CA ARG A 237 -8.91 11.93 -12.76
C ARG A 237 -7.52 12.51 -12.65
N THR A 238 -6.54 11.71 -12.25
CA THR A 238 -5.17 12.17 -12.13
C THR A 238 -4.48 12.14 -13.48
N GLN A 239 -3.60 13.13 -13.72
CA GLN A 239 -2.82 13.17 -14.95
C GLN A 239 -2.15 11.83 -15.22
N ASP A 240 -1.91 11.56 -16.48
CA ASP A 240 -1.20 10.34 -16.83
C ASP A 240 0.29 10.54 -16.64
N PHE A 241 0.91 9.57 -15.98
CA PHE A 241 2.34 9.62 -15.71
C PHE A 241 3.14 8.77 -16.70
N TRP A 242 2.46 8.17 -17.68
CA TRP A 242 3.16 7.33 -18.63
C TRP A 242 3.90 8.13 -19.68
N GLU A 243 3.80 9.43 -19.62
CA GLU A 243 4.61 10.25 -20.49
C GLU A 243 6.06 10.13 -20.10
N VAL A 244 6.88 10.32 -21.05
CA VAL A 244 8.30 10.05 -21.13
C VAL A 244 9.05 9.84 -19.84
N GLN A 245 8.87 10.66 -18.86
CA GLN A 245 9.77 10.65 -17.72
C GLN A 245 9.28 9.87 -16.53
N LEU A 246 7.98 9.64 -16.45
CA LEU A 246 7.41 8.99 -15.26
C LEU A 246 6.71 7.69 -15.57
N GLY A 247 6.78 7.20 -16.79
CA GLY A 247 6.23 5.90 -17.11
C GLY A 247 7.11 4.77 -16.61
N ILE A 248 6.49 3.68 -16.20
CA ILE A 248 7.22 2.52 -15.73
C ILE A 248 7.14 1.43 -16.80
N PRO A 249 8.26 1.08 -17.42
CA PRO A 249 8.20 0.07 -18.49
C PRO A 249 7.92 -1.31 -17.94
N HIS A 250 7.15 -2.07 -18.69
CA HIS A 250 6.80 -3.44 -18.33
C HIS A 250 7.75 -4.41 -19.03
N PRO A 251 8.50 -5.21 -18.25
CA PRO A 251 9.45 -6.12 -18.88
C PRO A 251 8.74 -7.33 -19.48
N ALA A 252 8.97 -7.56 -20.76
CA ALA A 252 8.32 -8.68 -21.44
C ALA A 252 8.75 -10.05 -20.91
N GLY A 253 9.91 -10.09 -20.27
CA GLY A 253 10.40 -11.37 -19.75
C GLY A 253 9.77 -11.84 -18.47
N LEU A 254 9.03 -10.99 -17.80
CA LEU A 254 8.48 -11.37 -16.50
C LEU A 254 7.53 -12.57 -16.62
N LYS A 255 6.72 -12.59 -17.66
CA LYS A 255 5.74 -13.66 -17.83
C LYS A 255 6.38 -15.00 -18.18
N LYS A 256 7.65 -15.02 -18.52
CA LYS A 256 8.34 -16.25 -18.89
C LYS A 256 9.13 -16.86 -17.75
N LYS A 257 9.14 -16.21 -16.59
CA LYS A 257 9.96 -16.67 -15.48
C LYS A 257 9.36 -17.89 -14.79
N LYS A 258 10.24 -18.69 -14.21
CA LYS A 258 9.80 -19.89 -13.47
C LYS A 258 9.09 -19.53 -12.18
N SER A 259 9.54 -18.46 -11.52
CA SER A 259 8.94 -18.05 -10.26
C SER A 259 8.86 -16.54 -10.21
N VAL A 260 7.73 -16.03 -9.74
CA VAL A 260 7.55 -14.61 -9.50
C VAL A 260 6.97 -14.45 -8.10
N THR A 261 7.61 -13.63 -7.30
CA THR A 261 7.12 -13.31 -5.95
C THR A 261 6.66 -11.87 -5.92
N VAL A 262 5.54 -11.63 -5.25
CA VAL A 262 4.97 -10.30 -5.13
C VAL A 262 5.25 -9.76 -3.74
N LEU A 263 5.89 -8.59 -3.68
CA LEU A 263 6.21 -7.94 -2.41
C LEU A 263 5.47 -6.62 -2.30
N ASP A 264 4.87 -6.37 -1.13
CA ASP A 264 4.20 -5.10 -0.86
C ASP A 264 5.25 -4.09 -0.39
N VAL A 265 5.44 -3.04 -1.17
CA VAL A 265 6.39 -2.01 -0.81
C VAL A 265 5.71 -0.65 -0.60
N GLY A 266 4.43 -0.66 -0.36
CA GLY A 266 3.68 0.57 -0.27
C GLY A 266 4.09 1.49 0.87
N ASP A 267 4.67 0.95 1.92
CA ASP A 267 5.12 1.80 3.02
C ASP A 267 6.19 2.79 2.58
N ALA A 268 6.93 2.49 1.52
CA ALA A 268 7.96 3.40 1.05
C ALA A 268 7.37 4.72 0.58
N TYR A 269 6.15 4.70 0.08
CA TYR A 269 5.53 5.93 -0.41
C TYR A 269 5.33 6.96 0.68
N PHE A 270 5.18 6.52 1.92
CA PHE A 270 4.93 7.44 3.01
C PHE A 270 6.16 8.29 3.34
N SER A 271 7.30 7.96 2.78
CA SER A 271 8.52 8.75 3.00
C SER A 271 8.62 9.96 2.07
N VAL A 272 7.71 10.12 1.13
CA VAL A 272 7.78 11.18 0.13
C VAL A 272 6.58 12.10 0.27
N PRO A 273 6.80 13.42 0.39
CA PRO A 273 5.67 14.34 0.54
C PRO A 273 4.90 14.49 -0.77
N LEU A 274 3.61 14.76 -0.63
CA LEU A 274 2.72 14.97 -1.76
C LEU A 274 2.62 16.46 -2.05
N ASP A 275 2.61 16.81 -3.33
CA ASP A 275 2.42 18.19 -3.78
C ASP A 275 1.28 18.85 -3.01
N GLU A 276 1.58 19.96 -2.36
CA GLU A 276 0.63 20.56 -1.44
C GLU A 276 -0.66 20.95 -2.13
N SER A 277 -0.58 21.46 -3.35
CA SER A 277 -1.78 21.87 -4.06
C SER A 277 -2.67 20.70 -4.45
N PHE A 278 -2.17 19.48 -4.42
CA PHE A 278 -2.93 18.28 -4.79
C PHE A 278 -3.55 17.59 -3.59
N ARG A 279 -3.09 17.92 -2.38
CA ARG A 279 -3.50 17.15 -1.20
C ARG A 279 -5.00 17.15 -0.97
N LYS A 280 -5.66 18.25 -1.31
CA LYS A 280 -7.10 18.36 -1.09
C LYS A 280 -7.88 17.28 -1.84
N TYR A 281 -7.34 16.76 -2.94
CA TYR A 281 -8.04 15.75 -3.71
C TYR A 281 -7.97 14.35 -3.09
N THR A 282 -7.13 14.18 -2.09
CA THR A 282 -7.01 12.88 -1.41
C THR A 282 -7.89 12.78 -0.18
N ALA A 283 -8.81 13.71 0.00
CA ALA A 283 -9.65 13.77 1.19
C ALA A 283 -10.50 12.51 1.36
N PHE A 284 -10.63 12.07 2.60
CA PHE A 284 -11.48 10.94 2.93
C PHE A 284 -12.12 11.16 4.29
N THR A 285 -13.10 10.33 4.62
CA THR A 285 -13.91 10.49 5.82
C THR A 285 -14.03 9.17 6.57
N ILE A 286 -13.78 9.22 7.88
CA ILE A 286 -14.15 8.09 8.72
C ILE A 286 -15.55 8.38 9.24
N PRO A 287 -16.55 7.58 8.88
CA PRO A 287 -17.92 7.89 9.32
C PRO A 287 -18.09 7.64 10.80
N SER A 288 -19.09 8.27 11.39
CA SER A 288 -19.44 8.00 12.76
C SER A 288 -20.38 6.79 12.83
N ILE A 289 -20.47 6.23 14.02
CA ILE A 289 -21.33 5.08 14.22
C ILE A 289 -22.77 5.52 13.97
N ASN A 290 -23.45 4.80 13.06
CA ASN A 290 -24.84 5.12 12.67
C ASN A 290 -25.02 6.55 12.17
N ASN A 291 -23.93 7.16 11.72
CA ASN A 291 -23.97 8.53 11.22
C ASN A 291 -24.56 9.53 12.21
N GLU A 292 -24.33 9.28 13.48
CA GLU A 292 -24.89 10.14 14.52
C GLU A 292 -24.19 11.48 14.62
N THR A 293 -22.94 11.56 14.20
CA THR A 293 -22.20 12.80 14.19
C THR A 293 -21.50 12.94 12.85
N PRO A 294 -21.00 14.13 12.52
CA PRO A 294 -20.21 14.25 11.30
C PRO A 294 -18.96 13.38 11.38
N GLY A 295 -18.58 12.82 10.26
CA GLY A 295 -17.39 12.01 10.20
C GLY A 295 -16.13 12.85 10.39
N ILE A 296 -15.03 12.16 10.65
CA ILE A 296 -13.74 12.82 10.77
C ILE A 296 -13.09 12.85 9.41
N ARG A 297 -12.66 14.04 9.00
CA ARG A 297 -12.14 14.25 7.66
C ARG A 297 -10.64 14.43 7.70
N TYR A 298 -9.96 13.78 6.74
CA TYR A 298 -8.49 13.85 6.61
C TYR A 298 -8.11 14.07 5.17
N GLN A 299 -6.88 14.51 4.96
CA GLN A 299 -6.23 14.47 3.65
C GLN A 299 -4.81 13.99 3.82
N TYR A 300 -4.22 13.50 2.73
CA TYR A 300 -2.85 12.99 2.76
C TYR A 300 -1.83 14.11 2.62
N ASN A 301 -0.73 13.97 3.35
CA ASN A 301 0.43 14.84 3.21
C ASN A 301 1.57 14.16 2.46
N VAL A 302 1.46 12.84 2.28
CA VAL A 302 2.50 12.03 1.65
C VAL A 302 1.84 11.23 0.53
N LEU A 303 2.67 10.56 -0.27
CA LEU A 303 2.14 9.76 -1.37
C LEU A 303 1.26 8.64 -0.82
N PRO A 304 -0.01 8.58 -1.22
CA PRO A 304 -0.89 7.56 -0.66
C PRO A 304 -0.71 6.20 -1.33
N GLN A 305 -0.93 5.16 -0.55
CA GLN A 305 -0.99 3.82 -1.12
C GLN A 305 -2.25 3.68 -1.96
N GLY A 306 -2.13 3.00 -3.09
CA GLY A 306 -3.26 2.78 -3.98
C GLY A 306 -3.52 3.89 -4.97
N TRP A 307 -2.78 4.98 -4.91
CA TRP A 307 -2.91 6.07 -5.88
C TRP A 307 -1.88 5.87 -6.99
N LYS A 308 -2.30 6.01 -8.25
CA LYS A 308 -1.40 5.70 -9.36
C LYS A 308 -0.20 6.64 -9.43
N GLY A 309 -0.31 7.83 -8.83
CA GLY A 309 0.81 8.75 -8.83
C GLY A 309 1.94 8.34 -7.89
N SER A 310 1.64 7.53 -6.88
CA SER A 310 2.67 7.18 -5.91
C SER A 310 3.80 6.36 -6.53
N PRO A 311 3.52 5.26 -7.23
CA PRO A 311 4.62 4.55 -7.87
C PRO A 311 5.31 5.38 -8.94
N ALA A 312 4.58 6.23 -9.66
CA ALA A 312 5.20 7.04 -10.70
C ALA A 312 6.17 8.05 -10.12
N ILE A 313 5.76 8.72 -9.05
CA ILE A 313 6.62 9.72 -8.42
C ILE A 313 7.81 9.07 -7.73
N PHE A 314 7.58 7.92 -7.11
CA PHE A 314 8.63 7.22 -6.39
C PHE A 314 9.58 6.45 -7.31
N GLN A 315 9.32 6.42 -8.62
CA GLN A 315 10.03 5.55 -9.54
C GLN A 315 11.54 5.79 -9.53
N SER A 316 11.96 7.03 -9.56
CA SER A 316 13.40 7.29 -9.59
C SER A 316 14.07 6.87 -8.29
N SER A 317 13.40 7.06 -7.17
CA SER A 317 13.92 6.59 -5.90
C SER A 317 14.00 5.06 -5.86
N MET A 318 12.95 4.39 -6.34
CA MET A 318 12.97 2.94 -6.34
C MET A 318 14.06 2.41 -7.26
N THR A 319 14.30 3.07 -8.38
CA THR A 319 15.38 2.67 -9.27
C THR A 319 16.72 2.75 -8.56
N LYS A 320 16.97 3.85 -7.83
CA LYS A 320 18.20 3.97 -7.08
C LYS A 320 18.32 2.92 -5.99
N ILE A 321 17.23 2.68 -5.28
CA ILE A 321 17.22 1.72 -4.19
C ILE A 321 17.54 0.32 -4.70
N LEU A 322 16.97 -0.05 -5.84
CA LEU A 322 17.10 -1.39 -6.38
C LEU A 322 18.39 -1.61 -7.16
N GLU A 323 19.08 -0.53 -7.54
CA GLU A 323 20.22 -0.67 -8.44
C GLU A 323 21.29 -1.62 -7.93
N PRO A 324 21.75 -1.54 -6.67
CA PRO A 324 22.78 -2.49 -6.24
C PRO A 324 22.33 -3.94 -6.32
N PHE A 325 21.07 -4.20 -6.00
CA PHE A 325 20.56 -5.56 -6.08
C PHE A 325 20.47 -6.03 -7.53
N ARG A 326 20.04 -5.14 -8.43
CA ARG A 326 19.98 -5.49 -9.84
C ARG A 326 21.33 -5.76 -10.44
N ILE A 327 22.33 -4.97 -10.07
CA ILE A 327 23.68 -5.18 -10.58
C ILE A 327 24.22 -6.53 -10.13
N LYS A 328 23.96 -6.87 -8.88
CA LYS A 328 24.43 -8.13 -8.33
C LYS A 328 23.68 -9.32 -8.88
N ASN A 329 22.45 -9.13 -9.32
CA ASN A 329 21.58 -10.20 -9.78
C ASN A 329 20.95 -9.86 -11.12
N PRO A 330 21.77 -9.77 -12.19
CA PRO A 330 21.24 -9.26 -13.46
C PRO A 330 20.20 -10.17 -14.11
N GLU A 331 20.10 -11.43 -13.70
CA GLU A 331 19.14 -12.34 -14.26
C GLU A 331 17.76 -12.22 -13.63
N ILE A 332 17.64 -11.47 -12.54
CA ILE A 332 16.35 -11.32 -11.85
C ILE A 332 15.63 -10.12 -12.44
N VAL A 333 14.35 -10.30 -12.74
CA VAL A 333 13.50 -9.25 -13.29
C VAL A 333 12.65 -8.67 -12.17
N ILE A 334 12.68 -7.35 -12.02
CA ILE A 334 11.89 -6.67 -11.00
C ILE A 334 10.99 -5.64 -11.68
N TYR A 335 9.70 -5.72 -11.42
CA TYR A 335 8.72 -4.81 -11.99
C TYR A 335 7.86 -4.23 -10.89
N GLN A 336 7.72 -2.90 -10.89
CA GLN A 336 6.88 -2.22 -9.92
C GLN A 336 5.52 -1.92 -10.52
N TYR A 337 4.47 -2.35 -9.85
CA TYR A 337 3.11 -2.01 -10.24
C TYR A 337 2.35 -1.59 -8.99
N MET A 338 1.84 -0.37 -8.99
CA MET A 338 1.14 0.19 -7.85
C MET A 338 2.00 0.04 -6.58
N ASP A 339 1.46 -0.59 -5.56
CA ASP A 339 2.17 -0.74 -4.29
C ASP A 339 3.04 -1.98 -4.22
N ASP A 340 3.21 -2.69 -5.31
CA ASP A 340 3.83 -4.01 -5.31
C ASP A 340 5.08 -4.06 -6.18
N LEU A 341 6.02 -4.92 -5.78
CA LEU A 341 7.12 -5.33 -6.64
C LEU A 341 6.90 -6.77 -7.06
N TYR A 342 7.05 -7.03 -8.34
CA TYR A 342 7.00 -8.38 -8.90
C TYR A 342 8.42 -8.80 -9.22
N VAL A 343 8.90 -9.84 -8.56
CA VAL A 343 10.31 -10.24 -8.64
C VAL A 343 10.38 -11.63 -9.25
N GLY A 344 10.91 -11.72 -10.46
CA GLY A 344 10.91 -12.97 -11.20
C GLY A 344 12.31 -13.52 -11.43
N SER A 345 12.45 -14.83 -11.34
CA SER A 345 13.71 -15.49 -11.62
C SER A 345 13.46 -16.86 -12.21
N ASP A 346 14.50 -17.42 -12.81
CA ASP A 346 14.48 -18.80 -13.30
C ASP A 346 15.29 -19.73 -12.38
N LEU A 347 15.59 -19.25 -11.19
CA LEU A 347 16.35 -20.04 -10.23
C LEU A 347 15.52 -21.19 -9.68
N GLU A 348 16.22 -22.18 -9.13
CA GLU A 348 15.56 -23.22 -8.37
C GLU A 348 14.81 -22.58 -7.20
N ILE A 349 13.70 -23.18 -6.79
CA ILE A 349 12.78 -22.49 -5.88
C ILE A 349 13.43 -22.10 -4.57
N GLY A 350 14.30 -22.93 -4.03
CA GLY A 350 14.98 -22.57 -2.79
C GLY A 350 15.90 -21.38 -2.98
N GLN A 351 16.60 -21.34 -4.11
CA GLN A 351 17.46 -20.21 -4.42
C GLN A 351 16.65 -18.95 -4.69
N HIS A 352 15.50 -19.11 -5.33
CA HIS A 352 14.61 -17.98 -5.55
C HIS A 352 14.18 -17.37 -4.22
N ARG A 353 13.77 -18.21 -3.29
CA ARG A 353 13.33 -17.74 -1.98
C ARG A 353 14.46 -17.06 -1.22
N THR A 354 15.67 -17.56 -1.35
CA THR A 354 16.83 -16.94 -0.73
C THR A 354 17.04 -15.53 -1.30
N LYS A 355 16.91 -15.41 -2.63
CA LYS A 355 17.07 -14.08 -3.24
C LYS A 355 15.96 -13.13 -2.82
N ILE A 356 14.76 -13.63 -2.64
CA ILE A 356 13.66 -12.79 -2.15
C ILE A 356 13.99 -12.27 -0.75
N GLU A 357 14.51 -13.13 0.14
CA GLU A 357 14.88 -12.68 1.47
C GLU A 357 16.05 -11.70 1.42
N GLU A 358 16.98 -11.90 0.50
CA GLU A 358 18.08 -10.95 0.32
C GLU A 358 17.54 -9.58 -0.12
N LEU A 359 16.59 -9.58 -1.05
CA LEU A 359 15.99 -8.32 -1.48
C LEU A 359 15.21 -7.66 -0.35
N ARG A 360 14.47 -8.44 0.43
CA ARG A 360 13.75 -7.87 1.56
C ARG A 360 14.70 -7.22 2.55
N GLY A 361 15.85 -7.87 2.81
CA GLY A 361 16.86 -7.27 3.68
C GLY A 361 17.45 -6.00 3.10
N HIS A 362 17.65 -5.99 1.80
CA HIS A 362 18.17 -4.79 1.12
C HIS A 362 17.17 -3.64 1.26
N LEU A 363 15.89 -3.91 1.05
CA LEU A 363 14.88 -2.88 1.21
C LEU A 363 14.81 -2.41 2.66
N LEU A 364 14.95 -3.33 3.60
CA LEU A 364 14.92 -2.95 5.00
C LEU A 364 16.10 -2.05 5.36
N SER A 365 17.24 -2.25 4.72
CA SER A 365 18.38 -1.38 4.97
C SER A 365 18.11 0.06 4.56
N TRP A 366 17.15 0.26 3.69
CA TRP A 366 16.70 1.61 3.32
C TRP A 366 15.53 2.08 4.18
N GLY A 367 15.10 1.28 5.15
CA GLY A 367 14.01 1.63 6.01
C GLY A 367 12.66 1.17 5.56
N PHE A 368 12.58 0.32 4.55
CA PHE A 368 11.30 -0.12 4.02
C PHE A 368 11.02 -1.55 4.43
N THR A 369 9.97 -1.73 5.22
CA THR A 369 9.55 -3.05 5.61
C THR A 369 8.67 -3.66 4.53
N THR A 370 8.79 -4.96 4.37
CA THR A 370 7.91 -5.72 3.51
C THR A 370 7.24 -6.77 4.36
N PRO A 371 6.00 -7.15 4.06
CA PRO A 371 5.34 -8.14 4.89
C PRO A 371 6.12 -9.43 4.97
N ASP A 372 6.18 -9.96 6.17
CA ASP A 372 6.81 -11.24 6.35
C ASP A 372 6.00 -12.28 5.59
N LYS A 373 6.72 -13.23 5.02
CA LYS A 373 6.09 -14.26 4.24
C LYS A 373 5.52 -15.29 5.18
N LYS A 374 4.48 -14.93 5.88
CA LYS A 374 3.86 -15.90 6.74
C LYS A 374 3.03 -16.82 5.91
N HIS A 375 3.13 -18.06 6.24
CA HIS A 375 2.62 -19.11 5.42
C HIS A 375 1.12 -19.08 5.32
N GLN A 376 0.64 -18.80 4.17
CA GLN A 376 -0.74 -19.08 3.87
C GLN A 376 -0.80 -20.57 3.61
N LYS A 377 -1.47 -21.29 4.46
CA LYS A 377 -1.46 -22.73 4.39
C LYS A 377 -2.41 -23.28 3.36
N GLU A 378 -3.36 -22.46 2.92
CA GLU A 378 -4.38 -22.93 1.99
C GLU A 378 -4.38 -22.11 0.73
N PRO A 379 -4.43 -22.74 -0.45
CA PRO A 379 -4.63 -21.97 -1.67
C PRO A 379 -6.03 -21.34 -1.68
N PRO A 380 -6.22 -20.31 -2.49
CA PRO A 380 -5.29 -19.79 -3.47
C PRO A 380 -4.26 -18.86 -2.85
N PHE A 381 -3.05 -18.94 -3.37
CA PHE A 381 -1.98 -18.08 -2.94
C PHE A 381 -1.95 -16.90 -3.89
N LEU A 382 -2.85 -15.95 -3.67
CA LEU A 382 -2.99 -14.87 -4.62
C LEU A 382 -2.34 -13.59 -4.17
N TRP A 383 -1.76 -13.60 -2.93
CA TRP A 383 -1.25 -12.38 -2.42
C TRP A 383 0.18 -12.26 -2.23
N MET A 384 0.57 -11.07 -1.95
CA MET A 384 1.94 -10.67 -1.78
C MET A 384 2.72 -11.61 -0.92
N GLY A 385 3.96 -11.88 -1.32
CA GLY A 385 4.79 -12.85 -0.67
C GLY A 385 4.60 -14.26 -1.16
N TYR A 386 3.66 -14.46 -2.06
CA TYR A 386 3.42 -15.79 -2.60
C TYR A 386 4.06 -15.94 -3.96
N GLU A 387 4.38 -17.18 -4.28
CA GLU A 387 5.07 -17.48 -5.52
C GLU A 387 4.07 -17.77 -6.62
N LEU A 388 4.32 -17.19 -7.78
CA LEU A 388 3.61 -17.49 -8.99
C LEU A 388 4.56 -18.20 -9.93
N HIS A 389 4.01 -19.00 -10.83
CA HIS A 389 4.84 -19.73 -11.78
C HIS A 389 4.33 -19.48 -13.19
N PRO A 390 4.64 -18.30 -13.74
CA PRO A 390 4.05 -17.92 -15.03
C PRO A 390 4.42 -18.86 -16.18
N ASP A 391 5.58 -19.50 -16.12
CA ASP A 391 5.96 -20.39 -17.21
C ASP A 391 5.05 -21.61 -17.29
N ARG A 392 4.26 -21.87 -16.25
CA ARG A 392 3.31 -22.98 -16.27
C ARG A 392 1.89 -22.56 -16.62
N TRP A 393 1.66 -21.29 -16.84
CA TRP A 393 0.31 -20.84 -17.18
C TRP A 393 -0.03 -21.28 -18.59
N THR A 394 -1.15 -21.96 -18.72
CA THR A 394 -1.59 -22.48 -20.01
C THR A 394 -2.88 -21.81 -20.41
N VAL A 395 -3.10 -21.74 -21.71
CA VAL A 395 -4.37 -21.26 -22.21
C VAL A 395 -5.37 -22.38 -22.01
N GLN A 396 -6.54 -22.05 -21.48
CA GLN A 396 -7.59 -23.02 -21.31
C GLN A 396 -8.09 -23.47 -22.69
N PRO A 397 -7.93 -24.73 -23.06
CA PRO A 397 -8.36 -25.14 -24.39
C PRO A 397 -9.88 -25.23 -24.46
N ILE A 398 -10.42 -24.86 -25.59
CA ILE A 398 -11.83 -25.02 -25.87
C ILE A 398 -11.98 -26.30 -26.67
N GLU A 399 -12.76 -27.23 -26.17
CA GLU A 399 -12.96 -28.49 -26.82
C GLU A 399 -14.44 -28.77 -26.94
N LEU A 400 -14.80 -29.37 -28.04
CA LEU A 400 -16.16 -29.85 -28.22
C LEU A 400 -16.29 -31.23 -27.56
N PRO A 401 -17.47 -31.53 -27.03
CA PRO A 401 -17.65 -32.80 -26.35
C PRO A 401 -17.46 -33.99 -27.30
N GLU A 402 -16.91 -35.05 -26.77
CA GLU A 402 -16.80 -36.33 -27.49
C GLU A 402 -17.73 -37.32 -26.82
N LYS A 403 -18.63 -37.86 -27.60
CA LYS A 403 -19.60 -38.78 -27.07
C LYS A 403 -19.71 -39.98 -27.97
N ASP A 404 -19.92 -41.13 -27.36
CA ASP A 404 -20.22 -42.34 -28.12
C ASP A 404 -21.62 -42.33 -28.66
N SER A 405 -22.49 -41.66 -27.98
CA SER A 405 -23.90 -41.65 -28.33
C SER A 405 -24.43 -40.23 -28.12
N TRP A 406 -25.11 -39.72 -29.13
CA TRP A 406 -25.62 -38.37 -29.12
C TRP A 406 -27.14 -38.37 -29.05
N THR A 407 -27.71 -37.62 -28.09
CA THR A 407 -29.15 -37.45 -28.05
C THR A 407 -29.52 -36.19 -28.83
N VAL A 408 -30.80 -36.02 -29.09
CA VAL A 408 -31.31 -34.82 -29.73
C VAL A 408 -30.86 -33.59 -28.95
N ASN A 409 -30.99 -33.67 -27.63
CA ASN A 409 -30.58 -32.54 -26.78
C ASN A 409 -29.11 -32.22 -26.91
N ASP A 410 -28.29 -33.27 -26.96
CA ASP A 410 -26.84 -33.08 -27.12
C ASP A 410 -26.52 -32.36 -28.42
N ILE A 411 -27.19 -32.75 -29.51
CA ILE A 411 -26.92 -32.14 -30.81
C ILE A 411 -27.45 -30.71 -30.83
N GLN A 412 -28.61 -30.45 -30.21
CA GLN A 412 -29.10 -29.07 -30.15
C GLN A 412 -28.13 -28.16 -29.42
N LYS A 413 -27.57 -28.62 -28.30
CA LYS A 413 -26.59 -27.85 -27.57
C LYS A 413 -25.34 -27.63 -28.41
N LEU A 414 -24.89 -28.68 -29.11
CA LEU A 414 -23.69 -28.58 -29.92
C LEU A 414 -23.89 -27.57 -31.05
N VAL A 415 -25.02 -27.66 -31.73
CA VAL A 415 -25.31 -26.74 -32.82
C VAL A 415 -25.39 -25.29 -32.32
N GLY A 416 -26.04 -25.07 -31.21
CA GLY A 416 -26.11 -23.74 -30.63
C GLY A 416 -24.72 -23.21 -30.31
N LYS A 417 -23.91 -24.07 -29.70
CA LYS A 417 -22.55 -23.67 -29.34
C LYS A 417 -21.72 -23.36 -30.58
N LEU A 418 -21.80 -24.19 -31.60
CA LEU A 418 -21.05 -23.98 -32.82
C LEU A 418 -21.54 -22.75 -33.59
N ASN A 419 -22.84 -22.52 -33.60
CA ASN A 419 -23.38 -21.34 -34.26
C ASN A 419 -22.84 -20.07 -33.58
N TRP A 420 -22.81 -20.07 -32.26
CA TRP A 420 -22.24 -18.95 -31.55
C TRP A 420 -20.76 -18.80 -31.88
N ALA A 421 -20.04 -19.92 -31.92
CA ALA A 421 -18.60 -19.89 -32.17
C ALA A 421 -18.27 -19.44 -33.58
N SER A 422 -19.20 -19.51 -34.49
CA SER A 422 -18.95 -19.06 -35.86
C SER A 422 -18.63 -17.56 -35.92
N GLN A 423 -18.99 -16.81 -34.90
CA GLN A 423 -18.61 -15.41 -34.82
C GLN A 423 -17.10 -15.27 -34.54
N ILE A 424 -16.51 -16.27 -33.92
CA ILE A 424 -15.08 -16.26 -33.61
C ILE A 424 -14.29 -16.95 -34.71
N TYR A 425 -14.81 -18.08 -35.19
CA TYR A 425 -14.16 -18.91 -36.19
C TYR A 425 -15.05 -18.97 -37.42
N PRO A 426 -14.80 -18.13 -38.40
CA PRO A 426 -15.72 -18.07 -39.56
C PRO A 426 -15.82 -19.36 -40.36
N GLY A 427 -14.84 -20.25 -40.23
CA GLY A 427 -14.89 -21.50 -40.99
C GLY A 427 -15.81 -22.56 -40.42
N ILE A 428 -16.40 -22.32 -39.25
CA ILE A 428 -17.29 -23.31 -38.64
C ILE A 428 -18.57 -23.47 -39.44
N LYS A 429 -18.97 -24.71 -39.65
CA LYS A 429 -20.17 -25.05 -40.38
C LYS A 429 -21.04 -25.95 -39.54
N ILE A 430 -22.34 -25.79 -39.67
CA ILE A 430 -23.29 -26.58 -38.89
C ILE A 430 -24.34 -27.25 -39.75
N LYS A 431 -24.21 -27.18 -41.08
CA LYS A 431 -25.25 -27.64 -41.97
C LYS A 431 -25.59 -29.13 -41.77
N GLN A 432 -24.56 -29.98 -41.74
CA GLN A 432 -24.82 -31.40 -41.64
C GLN A 432 -25.29 -31.80 -40.25
N LEU A 433 -24.82 -31.08 -39.22
CA LEU A 433 -25.30 -31.36 -37.88
C LEU A 433 -26.75 -30.91 -37.71
N CYS A 434 -27.13 -29.79 -38.32
CA CYS A 434 -28.52 -29.35 -38.26
C CYS A 434 -29.48 -30.33 -38.95
N LYS A 435 -29.00 -30.99 -40.02
CA LYS A 435 -29.85 -31.96 -40.70
C LYS A 435 -30.26 -33.10 -39.77
N LEU A 436 -29.42 -33.41 -38.79
CA LEU A 436 -29.77 -34.48 -37.85
C LEU A 436 -30.96 -34.14 -36.98
N LEU A 437 -31.30 -32.89 -36.90
CA LEU A 437 -32.40 -32.46 -36.05
C LEU A 437 -33.75 -32.39 -36.78
N ARG A 438 -33.74 -32.74 -38.05
CA ARG A 438 -35.00 -32.68 -38.81
C ARG A 438 -35.97 -33.75 -38.29
N GLY A 439 -37.23 -33.41 -38.27
CA GLY A 439 -38.28 -34.28 -37.80
C GLY A 439 -38.54 -34.09 -36.32
N THR A 440 -39.68 -34.60 -35.88
CA THR A 440 -40.08 -34.46 -34.50
C THR A 440 -39.51 -35.59 -33.67
N LYS A 441 -38.65 -35.26 -32.71
CA LYS A 441 -38.00 -36.25 -31.86
C LYS A 441 -38.00 -35.78 -30.43
N ALA A 442 -38.01 -36.74 -29.52
CA ALA A 442 -37.87 -36.41 -28.12
C ALA A 442 -36.43 -36.00 -27.82
N LEU A 443 -36.25 -35.17 -26.83
CA LEU A 443 -34.91 -34.69 -26.50
C LEU A 443 -33.97 -35.81 -26.08
N THR A 444 -34.51 -36.87 -25.54
CA THR A 444 -33.67 -37.97 -25.08
C THR A 444 -33.40 -39.04 -26.15
N ASP A 445 -34.02 -38.91 -27.33
CA ASP A 445 -33.80 -39.87 -28.39
C ASP A 445 -32.36 -39.84 -28.87
N ILE A 446 -31.80 -40.98 -29.13
CA ILE A 446 -30.44 -41.08 -29.65
C ILE A 446 -30.49 -40.90 -31.16
N VAL A 447 -29.57 -40.07 -31.66
CA VAL A 447 -29.47 -39.80 -33.07
C VAL A 447 -28.12 -40.27 -33.58
N PRO A 448 -28.07 -41.20 -34.50
CA PRO A 448 -26.78 -41.60 -35.04
C PRO A 448 -26.24 -40.51 -35.97
N LEU A 449 -24.97 -40.23 -35.86
CA LEU A 449 -24.35 -39.25 -36.72
C LEU A 449 -24.10 -39.84 -38.11
N THR A 450 -24.48 -39.06 -39.12
CA THR A 450 -24.11 -39.44 -40.48
C THR A 450 -22.63 -39.22 -40.70
N GLU A 451 -22.10 -39.84 -41.77
CA GLU A 451 -20.69 -39.60 -42.11
C GLU A 451 -20.44 -38.14 -42.35
N GLU A 452 -21.36 -37.48 -43.01
CA GLU A 452 -21.20 -36.05 -43.28
C GLU A 452 -21.18 -35.25 -41.99
N ALA A 453 -22.03 -35.62 -41.03
CA ALA A 453 -22.05 -34.90 -39.76
C ALA A 453 -20.79 -35.15 -38.96
N GLU A 454 -20.28 -36.40 -38.99
CA GLU A 454 -19.04 -36.68 -38.28
C GLU A 454 -17.88 -35.92 -38.88
N LEU A 455 -17.84 -35.82 -40.20
CA LEU A 455 -16.78 -35.09 -40.87
C LEU A 455 -16.87 -33.59 -40.52
N GLU A 456 -18.07 -33.04 -40.52
CA GLU A 456 -18.26 -31.65 -40.18
C GLU A 456 -17.81 -31.35 -38.75
N LEU A 457 -18.16 -32.26 -37.84
CA LEU A 457 -17.74 -32.09 -36.44
C LEU A 457 -16.22 -32.18 -36.31
N ALA A 458 -15.61 -33.14 -37.02
CA ALA A 458 -14.17 -33.28 -36.97
C ALA A 458 -13.48 -32.03 -37.53
N GLU A 459 -14.01 -31.48 -38.62
CA GLU A 459 -13.43 -30.28 -39.18
C GLU A 459 -13.57 -29.10 -38.24
N ASN A 460 -14.72 -29.00 -37.57
CA ASN A 460 -14.91 -27.94 -36.59
C ASN A 460 -13.95 -28.08 -35.41
N ARG A 461 -13.67 -29.30 -34.98
CA ARG A 461 -12.69 -29.50 -33.92
C ARG A 461 -11.32 -29.00 -34.33
N GLU A 462 -10.94 -29.26 -35.57
CA GLU A 462 -9.65 -28.78 -36.06
C GLU A 462 -9.61 -27.26 -36.16
N ILE A 463 -10.71 -26.63 -36.57
CA ILE A 463 -10.76 -25.18 -36.68
C ILE A 463 -10.61 -24.55 -35.30
N ILE A 464 -11.26 -25.11 -34.29
CA ILE A 464 -11.20 -24.55 -32.94
C ILE A 464 -9.79 -24.66 -32.36
N LYS A 465 -9.02 -25.67 -32.76
CA LYS A 465 -7.66 -25.82 -32.29
C LYS A 465 -6.72 -24.74 -32.84
N THR A 466 -7.07 -24.12 -33.97
CA THR A 466 -6.20 -23.12 -34.57
C THR A 466 -6.30 -21.81 -33.81
N PRO A 467 -5.23 -21.00 -33.80
CA PRO A 467 -5.30 -19.69 -33.15
C PRO A 467 -6.28 -18.79 -33.89
N VAL A 468 -6.99 -17.96 -33.12
CA VAL A 468 -7.88 -16.99 -33.73
C VAL A 468 -7.06 -15.95 -34.48
N HIS A 469 -7.48 -15.66 -35.71
CA HIS A 469 -6.74 -14.72 -36.54
C HIS A 469 -6.84 -13.29 -36.00
N GLY A 470 -5.72 -12.60 -35.98
CA GLY A 470 -5.73 -11.19 -35.62
C GLY A 470 -5.77 -10.91 -34.14
N VAL A 471 -5.45 -11.90 -33.31
CA VAL A 471 -5.43 -11.66 -31.87
C VAL A 471 -4.03 -11.21 -31.47
N TYR A 472 -3.95 -9.97 -31.01
CA TYR A 472 -2.70 -9.43 -30.48
C TYR A 472 -3.02 -8.35 -29.50
N TYR A 473 -2.07 -8.08 -28.61
CA TYR A 473 -2.25 -7.09 -27.56
C TYR A 473 -1.86 -5.71 -28.06
N ASP A 474 -2.77 -4.76 -27.89
CA ASP A 474 -2.56 -3.36 -28.24
C ASP A 474 -2.43 -2.55 -26.96
N PRO A 475 -1.22 -2.04 -26.64
CA PRO A 475 -1.06 -1.33 -25.37
C PRO A 475 -1.93 -0.08 -25.23
N SER A 476 -2.46 0.47 -26.32
CA SER A 476 -3.29 1.67 -26.23
C SER A 476 -4.73 1.39 -25.87
N LYS A 477 -5.13 0.13 -25.82
CA LYS A 477 -6.53 -0.22 -25.54
C LYS A 477 -6.67 -0.84 -24.17
N ASP A 478 -7.86 -0.71 -23.59
CA ASP A 478 -8.14 -1.32 -22.30
C ASP A 478 -8.27 -2.83 -22.42
N LEU A 479 -7.90 -3.51 -21.35
CA LEU A 479 -8.19 -4.94 -21.20
C LEU A 479 -9.55 -5.11 -20.55
N VAL A 480 -10.25 -6.13 -20.96
CA VAL A 480 -11.54 -6.49 -20.38
C VAL A 480 -11.49 -7.93 -19.92
N ALA A 481 -12.02 -8.23 -18.76
CA ALA A 481 -12.10 -9.59 -18.26
C ALA A 481 -13.55 -9.93 -17.98
N GLU A 482 -13.96 -11.11 -18.45
CA GLU A 482 -15.28 -11.65 -18.15
C GLU A 482 -15.14 -12.92 -17.37
N VAL A 483 -16.04 -13.12 -16.41
CA VAL A 483 -16.01 -14.27 -15.53
C VAL A 483 -17.37 -14.94 -15.57
N GLN A 484 -17.37 -16.26 -15.66
CA GLN A 484 -18.60 -17.05 -15.61
C GLN A 484 -18.50 -18.08 -14.51
N LYS A 485 -19.58 -18.27 -13.75
CA LYS A 485 -19.68 -19.33 -12.78
C LYS A 485 -20.14 -20.59 -13.50
N GLN A 486 -19.32 -21.64 -13.51
CA GLN A 486 -19.67 -22.86 -14.22
C GLN A 486 -20.24 -23.93 -13.32
N GLY A 487 -19.93 -23.91 -12.06
CA GLY A 487 -20.44 -24.86 -11.11
C GLY A 487 -20.27 -24.34 -9.72
N GLN A 488 -20.45 -25.18 -8.73
CA GLN A 488 -20.45 -24.70 -7.37
C GLN A 488 -19.09 -24.09 -6.97
N ASP A 489 -18.01 -24.72 -7.43
CA ASP A 489 -16.68 -24.23 -7.11
C ASP A 489 -15.84 -24.02 -8.37
N GLN A 490 -16.50 -23.81 -9.50
CA GLN A 490 -15.79 -23.74 -10.77
C GLN A 490 -16.15 -22.45 -11.49
N TRP A 491 -15.10 -21.80 -12.01
CA TRP A 491 -15.23 -20.53 -12.70
C TRP A 491 -14.36 -20.53 -13.94
N THR A 492 -14.82 -19.82 -14.97
CA THR A 492 -14.00 -19.61 -16.18
C THR A 492 -13.90 -18.12 -16.43
N TYR A 493 -12.84 -17.73 -17.13
CA TYR A 493 -12.66 -16.33 -17.47
C TYR A 493 -11.97 -16.15 -18.80
N GLN A 494 -12.18 -15.01 -19.40
CA GLN A 494 -11.53 -14.62 -20.64
C GLN A 494 -11.05 -13.17 -20.50
N ILE A 495 -9.87 -12.91 -21.04
CA ILE A 495 -9.31 -11.56 -21.05
C ILE A 495 -9.13 -11.17 -22.49
N TYR A 496 -9.69 -10.02 -22.88
CA TYR A 496 -9.68 -9.59 -24.27
C TYR A 496 -9.65 -8.09 -24.35
N GLN A 497 -9.39 -7.57 -25.54
CA GLN A 497 -9.54 -6.15 -25.84
C GLN A 497 -10.66 -5.91 -26.83
N GLU A 498 -10.84 -6.82 -27.77
CA GLU A 498 -11.95 -6.79 -28.70
C GLU A 498 -12.75 -8.05 -28.54
N PRO A 499 -14.08 -7.97 -28.64
CA PRO A 499 -14.90 -9.15 -28.44
C PRO A 499 -14.47 -10.31 -29.32
N PHE A 500 -14.49 -11.49 -28.76
CA PHE A 500 -14.17 -12.74 -29.43
C PHE A 500 -12.71 -12.91 -29.78
N LYS A 501 -11.86 -11.94 -29.43
CA LYS A 501 -10.42 -12.07 -29.67
C LYS A 501 -9.72 -12.18 -28.33
N ASN A 502 -9.85 -13.34 -27.70
CA ASN A 502 -9.31 -13.55 -26.38
C ASN A 502 -7.80 -13.58 -26.37
N LEU A 503 -7.20 -12.77 -25.50
CA LEU A 503 -5.77 -12.81 -25.29
C LEU A 503 -5.38 -13.92 -24.33
N LYS A 504 -6.26 -14.24 -23.40
CA LYS A 504 -6.04 -15.33 -22.47
C LYS A 504 -7.38 -15.84 -21.97
N THR A 505 -7.46 -17.14 -21.79
CA THR A 505 -8.59 -17.78 -21.14
C THR A 505 -8.07 -18.64 -20.01
N GLY A 506 -8.89 -18.86 -19.00
CA GLY A 506 -8.47 -19.68 -17.90
C GLY A 506 -9.64 -20.19 -17.10
N LYS A 507 -9.30 -20.99 -16.13
CA LYS A 507 -10.30 -21.52 -15.23
C LYS A 507 -9.80 -21.42 -13.81
N TYR A 508 -10.73 -21.42 -12.88
CA TYR A 508 -10.44 -21.41 -11.47
C TYR A 508 -11.36 -22.42 -10.80
N ALA A 509 -10.76 -23.36 -10.09
CA ALA A 509 -11.51 -24.33 -9.34
C ALA A 509 -10.96 -24.32 -7.92
N ARG A 510 -11.83 -24.02 -6.96
CA ARG A 510 -11.40 -24.01 -5.59
C ARG A 510 -11.40 -25.43 -5.05
N LYS A 511 -10.28 -25.82 -4.48
CA LYS A 511 -10.22 -27.10 -3.81
C LYS A 511 -11.04 -27.01 -2.54
N ARG A 512 -11.72 -28.12 -2.27
CA ARG A 512 -12.58 -28.25 -1.16
C ARG A 512 -12.33 -27.34 0.00
N SER A 513 -13.27 -26.55 0.39
CA SER A 513 -13.26 -25.77 1.60
C SER A 513 -14.59 -25.93 2.28
N ALA A 514 -14.58 -26.00 3.59
CA ALA A 514 -15.79 -26.22 4.32
C ALA A 514 -16.75 -25.05 4.19
N HIS A 515 -16.24 -23.85 4.17
CA HIS A 515 -17.11 -22.67 4.16
C HIS A 515 -16.61 -21.68 3.14
N THR A 516 -17.35 -21.60 2.06
CA THR A 516 -17.05 -20.64 1.03
C THR A 516 -18.37 -20.20 0.42
N ASN A 517 -18.37 -19.03 -0.20
CA ASN A 517 -19.56 -18.54 -0.88
C ASN A 517 -19.13 -17.93 -2.20
N ASP A 518 -20.12 -17.56 -3.00
CA ASP A 518 -19.83 -17.08 -4.33
C ASP A 518 -19.03 -15.79 -4.34
N VAL A 519 -19.29 -14.88 -3.39
CA VAL A 519 -18.55 -13.62 -3.38
C VAL A 519 -17.11 -13.87 -3.03
N LYS A 520 -16.84 -14.75 -2.06
CA LYS A 520 -15.47 -15.06 -1.70
C LYS A 520 -14.73 -15.69 -2.88
N GLN A 521 -15.38 -16.64 -3.55
CA GLN A 521 -14.75 -17.29 -4.68
C GLN A 521 -14.52 -16.30 -5.83
N LEU A 522 -15.51 -15.47 -6.12
CA LEU A 522 -15.35 -14.50 -7.20
C LEU A 522 -14.26 -13.50 -6.88
N THR A 523 -14.16 -13.09 -5.62
CA THR A 523 -13.06 -12.21 -5.23
C THR A 523 -11.72 -12.88 -5.51
N GLU A 524 -11.60 -14.16 -5.20
CA GLU A 524 -10.37 -14.89 -5.48
C GLU A 524 -10.08 -14.95 -6.98
N VAL A 525 -11.12 -15.18 -7.78
CA VAL A 525 -10.94 -15.21 -9.23
C VAL A 525 -10.50 -13.86 -9.76
N VAL A 526 -11.13 -12.79 -9.30
CA VAL A 526 -10.76 -11.45 -9.74
C VAL A 526 -9.30 -11.17 -9.40
N GLN A 527 -8.88 -11.52 -8.20
CA GLN A 527 -7.50 -11.29 -7.80
C GLN A 527 -6.52 -12.12 -8.62
N LYS A 528 -6.88 -13.34 -8.95
CA LYS A 528 -6.04 -14.17 -9.83
C LYS A 528 -5.91 -13.52 -11.20
N ILE A 529 -7.01 -13.06 -11.76
CA ILE A 529 -6.98 -12.44 -13.09
C ILE A 529 -6.15 -11.18 -13.07
N VAL A 530 -6.30 -10.35 -12.03
CA VAL A 530 -5.52 -9.13 -11.94
C VAL A 530 -4.03 -9.46 -11.88
N THR A 531 -3.66 -10.42 -11.05
CA THR A 531 -2.25 -10.78 -10.93
C THR A 531 -1.68 -11.27 -12.25
N GLU A 532 -2.41 -12.14 -12.94
CA GLU A 532 -1.96 -12.61 -14.24
C GLU A 532 -1.83 -11.47 -15.24
N SER A 533 -2.78 -10.56 -15.22
CA SER A 533 -2.76 -9.44 -16.16
C SER A 533 -1.57 -8.52 -15.91
N ILE A 534 -1.25 -8.27 -14.66
CA ILE A 534 -0.09 -7.43 -14.36
C ILE A 534 1.19 -8.10 -14.82
N VAL A 535 1.33 -9.40 -14.58
CA VAL A 535 2.53 -10.12 -14.99
C VAL A 535 2.66 -10.15 -16.51
N ILE A 536 1.56 -10.39 -17.22
CA ILE A 536 1.62 -10.56 -18.67
C ILE A 536 1.68 -9.21 -19.39
N TRP A 537 0.86 -8.24 -18.99
CA TRP A 537 0.71 -7.00 -19.75
C TRP A 537 1.05 -5.73 -18.99
N GLY A 538 1.18 -5.80 -17.68
CA GLY A 538 1.44 -4.60 -16.90
C GLY A 538 0.23 -3.71 -16.73
N LYS A 539 -0.96 -4.24 -16.88
CA LYS A 539 -2.22 -3.51 -16.72
C LYS A 539 -3.22 -4.39 -16.01
N THR A 540 -4.21 -3.75 -15.41
CA THR A 540 -5.34 -4.51 -14.86
C THR A 540 -6.52 -4.41 -15.81
N PRO A 541 -7.32 -5.46 -15.91
CA PRO A 541 -8.50 -5.39 -16.78
C PRO A 541 -9.68 -4.75 -16.08
N LYS A 542 -10.61 -4.27 -16.87
CA LYS A 542 -11.91 -3.85 -16.38
C LYS A 542 -12.81 -5.08 -16.35
N PHE A 543 -13.43 -5.36 -15.21
CA PHE A 543 -14.16 -6.59 -15.03
C PHE A 543 -15.62 -6.45 -15.41
N ARG A 544 -16.13 -7.46 -16.09
CA ARG A 544 -17.56 -7.63 -16.35
C ARG A 544 -18.00 -8.83 -15.50
N LEU A 545 -18.69 -8.52 -14.41
CA LEU A 545 -19.02 -9.53 -13.42
C LEU A 545 -20.48 -9.93 -13.50
N UNK A 546 -20.88 -11.37 -13.44
CA UNK A 546 -22.07 -11.92 -13.56
C UNK A 546 -22.72 -12.11 -12.32
N ILE A 547 -22.56 -11.50 -11.38
CA ILE A 547 -23.16 -11.60 -10.06
C ILE A 547 -24.05 -10.38 -9.87
N GLN A 548 -24.96 -10.43 -8.92
CA GLN A 548 -25.81 -9.28 -8.61
C GLN A 548 -24.95 -8.16 -8.03
N ARG A 549 -25.17 -6.94 -8.54
CA ARG A 549 -24.39 -5.78 -8.08
C ARG A 549 -24.48 -5.62 -6.57
N GLU A 550 -25.66 -5.72 -6.01
CA GLU A 550 -25.83 -5.49 -4.58
C GLU A 550 -25.09 -6.52 -3.75
N THR A 551 -25.13 -7.77 -4.18
CA THR A 551 -24.42 -8.82 -3.45
C THR A 551 -22.93 -8.56 -3.48
N TRP A 552 -22.39 -8.23 -4.65
CA TRP A 552 -20.97 -7.99 -4.76
C TRP A 552 -20.54 -6.78 -3.93
N GLU A 553 -21.26 -5.68 -4.08
CA GLU A 553 -20.84 -4.43 -3.42
C GLU A 553 -20.98 -4.49 -1.91
N THR A 554 -21.88 -5.34 -1.41
CA THR A 554 -22.02 -5.50 0.04
C THR A 554 -20.87 -6.28 0.64
N TRP A 555 -20.37 -7.29 -0.06
CA TRP A 555 -19.50 -8.28 0.57
C TRP A 555 -18.08 -8.35 0.04
N TRP A 556 -17.75 -7.74 -1.11
CA TRP A 556 -16.42 -7.95 -1.68
C TRP A 556 -15.31 -7.50 -0.73
N MET A 557 -15.53 -6.47 0.04
CA MET A 557 -14.47 -5.94 0.90
C MET A 557 -14.13 -6.87 2.05
N GLU A 558 -15.00 -7.84 2.34
CA GLU A 558 -14.67 -8.82 3.37
C GLU A 558 -13.56 -9.77 2.93
N TYR A 559 -13.37 -9.91 1.64
CA TYR A 559 -12.41 -10.87 1.09
C TYR A 559 -11.29 -10.23 0.30
N TRP A 560 -11.38 -8.95 0.05
CA TRP A 560 -10.37 -8.27 -0.75
C TRP A 560 -9.07 -8.12 0.02
N GLN A 561 -7.94 -8.28 -0.67
CA GLN A 561 -6.64 -8.32 -0.01
C GLN A 561 -5.65 -7.29 -0.51
N ALA A 562 -5.88 -6.67 -1.66
CA ALA A 562 -4.92 -5.75 -2.24
C ALA A 562 -5.20 -4.31 -1.82
N THR A 563 -4.21 -3.44 -2.00
CA THR A 563 -4.40 -2.01 -1.71
C THR A 563 -4.98 -1.25 -2.89
N TRP A 564 -4.96 -1.84 -4.07
CA TRP A 564 -5.58 -1.25 -5.26
C TRP A 564 -6.85 -2.02 -5.57
N ILE A 565 -7.77 -1.37 -6.31
CA ILE A 565 -9.07 -1.95 -6.64
C ILE A 565 -9.30 -1.80 -8.14
N PRO A 566 -9.61 -2.88 -8.84
CA PRO A 566 -9.87 -2.76 -10.28
C PRO A 566 -11.26 -2.21 -10.54
N GLU A 567 -11.48 -1.79 -11.78
CA GLU A 567 -12.81 -1.36 -12.19
C GLU A 567 -13.66 -2.57 -12.50
N TRP A 568 -14.95 -2.48 -12.17
CA TRP A 568 -15.88 -3.54 -12.51
C TRP A 568 -17.22 -2.97 -12.92
N GLU A 569 -17.94 -3.75 -13.70
CA GLU A 569 -19.32 -3.46 -14.05
C GLU A 569 -20.09 -4.77 -14.01
N PHE A 570 -21.39 -4.68 -14.01
CA PHE A 570 -22.23 -5.84 -13.79
C PHE A 570 -23.06 -6.10 -15.05
N VAL A 571 -22.98 -7.33 -15.54
CA VAL A 571 -23.64 -7.72 -16.77
C VAL A 571 -24.28 -9.08 -16.58
N ASN A 572 -25.29 -9.34 -17.38
CA ASN A 572 -25.87 -10.68 -17.45
C ASN A 572 -25.16 -11.44 -18.55
N THR A 573 -24.51 -12.54 -18.17
CA THR A 573 -23.78 -13.35 -19.13
C THR A 573 -24.80 -14.10 -20.02
N PRO A 574 -24.68 -13.98 -21.35
CA PRO A 574 -25.56 -14.79 -22.20
C PRO A 574 -25.34 -16.27 -21.97
N PRO A 575 -26.39 -17.07 -21.97
CA PRO A 575 -26.22 -18.49 -21.69
C PRO A 575 -25.27 -19.21 -22.63
N LEU A 576 -25.21 -18.78 -23.90
CA LEU A 576 -24.30 -19.44 -24.85
C LEU A 576 -22.84 -19.19 -24.51
N VAL A 577 -22.50 -18.03 -23.95
CA VAL A 577 -21.13 -17.79 -23.54
C VAL A 577 -20.73 -18.74 -22.43
N LYS A 578 -21.59 -18.90 -21.45
CA LYS A 578 -21.31 -19.81 -20.36
C LYS A 578 -21.14 -21.24 -20.90
N LEU A 579 -22.02 -21.64 -21.81
CA LEU A 579 -21.96 -22.98 -22.38
C LEU A 579 -20.68 -23.19 -23.18
N TRP A 580 -20.28 -22.17 -23.95
CA TRP A 580 -19.08 -22.29 -24.78
C TRP A 580 -17.83 -22.55 -23.96
N TYR A 581 -17.71 -21.89 -22.78
CA TYR A 581 -16.56 -22.08 -21.94
C TYR A 581 -16.77 -23.12 -20.86
N GLN A 582 -17.86 -23.85 -20.92
CA GLN A 582 -18.19 -24.84 -19.90
C GLN A 582 -17.07 -25.87 -19.79
N LEU A 583 -16.68 -26.12 -18.54
CA LEU A 583 -15.65 -27.12 -18.29
C LEU A 583 -16.23 -28.49 -18.48
N GLU A 584 -15.42 -29.39 -19.04
CA GLU A 584 -15.83 -30.75 -19.16
C GLU A 584 -15.92 -31.37 -17.79
N LYS A 585 -17.01 -32.08 -17.54
CA LYS A 585 -17.15 -32.79 -16.30
C LYS A 585 -16.19 -33.96 -16.30
N ASP A 586 -15.52 -34.17 -15.19
CA ASP A 586 -14.72 -35.34 -15.05
C ASP A 586 -15.64 -36.56 -15.08
N PRO A 587 -15.29 -37.57 -15.82
CA PRO A 587 -16.09 -38.79 -15.75
C PRO A 587 -15.99 -39.38 -14.37
N ILE A 588 -17.10 -39.74 -13.83
CA ILE A 588 -17.13 -40.22 -12.45
C ILE A 588 -17.18 -41.72 -12.44
#